data_e46f3220f7cf7c9321594db1d4c444d8
#
_entry.id   e46f3220f7cf7c9321594db1d4c444d8
#
_cell.length_a   1.000
_cell.length_b   1.000
_cell.length_c   1.000
_cell.angle_alpha   90.00
_cell.angle_beta   90.00
_cell.angle_gamma   90.00
#
_symmetry.space_group_name_H-M   'P 1'
#
loop_
_entity.id
_entity.type
_entity.pdbx_description
1 polymer ?
#
loop_
_entity_poly.entity_id
_entity_poly.type
_entity_poly.pdbx_seq_one_letter_code
_entity_poly.pdbx_strand_id
1 'polypeptide(L)'
;MKKTVFILFFISISFNGFSQFFIDKSGSKLQKGITKYEGFYDFYHDENLDKIFLQIEALDKEFLYVRSLSQGIGSNDIGLDRGQLGDGVVVSFQRFGNKIMLVQPNQDYRAITANQEEKQAVKEAFAKSVLHGFVIKQEKKGVFLVDATSFFMRDAHGVVKTLASNKQ
;
A
#
# COMPACT_ATOMS: atom_id res chain seq x y z
N MET A 1 65.58 18.11 -0.84
CA MET A 1 64.24 18.36 -0.24
C MET A 1 63.17 17.94 -1.25
N LYS A 2 62.55 16.76 -1.07
CA LYS A 2 61.48 16.25 -1.96
C LYS A 2 60.12 16.70 -1.38
N LYS A 3 59.36 17.49 -2.15
CA LYS A 3 58.01 17.92 -1.79
C LYS A 3 57.03 16.85 -2.26
N THR A 4 56.43 16.14 -1.33
CA THR A 4 55.36 15.19 -1.58
C THR A 4 54.03 15.94 -1.68
N VAL A 5 53.44 15.95 -2.87
CA VAL A 5 52.11 16.54 -3.11
C VAL A 5 51.07 15.45 -2.79
N PHE A 6 50.25 15.68 -1.76
CA PHE A 6 49.11 14.82 -1.38
C PHE A 6 47.91 15.28 -2.21
N ILE A 7 47.52 14.50 -3.23
CA ILE A 7 46.26 14.71 -3.98
C ILE A 7 45.15 14.04 -3.20
N LEU A 8 44.34 14.84 -2.53
CA LEU A 8 43.09 14.41 -1.90
C LEU A 8 42.02 14.20 -3.00
N PHE A 9 41.77 12.96 -3.32
CA PHE A 9 40.67 12.57 -4.22
C PHE A 9 39.36 12.70 -3.45
N PHE A 10 38.60 13.77 -3.65
CA PHE A 10 37.24 13.92 -3.15
C PHE A 10 36.31 13.05 -4.02
N ILE A 11 35.98 11.87 -3.53
CA ILE A 11 34.87 11.06 -4.11
C ILE A 11 33.57 11.73 -3.69
N SER A 12 33.01 12.56 -4.57
CA SER A 12 31.65 13.05 -4.42
C SER A 12 30.69 11.89 -4.71
N ILE A 13 30.25 11.19 -3.66
CA ILE A 13 29.13 10.28 -3.74
C ILE A 13 27.88 11.15 -3.98
N SER A 14 27.44 11.20 -5.23
CA SER A 14 26.16 11.78 -5.59
C SER A 14 25.07 10.88 -4.99
N PHE A 15 24.66 11.16 -3.77
CA PHE A 15 23.39 10.71 -3.26
C PHE A 15 22.32 11.37 -4.13
N ASN A 16 21.84 10.67 -5.17
CA ASN A 16 20.59 11.02 -5.82
C ASN A 16 19.49 10.86 -4.77
N GLY A 17 19.26 11.95 -4.05
CA GLY A 17 18.29 12.00 -2.98
C GLY A 17 16.89 11.84 -3.56
N PHE A 18 16.19 10.87 -3.11
CA PHE A 18 14.72 10.73 -3.13
C PHE A 18 14.02 11.89 -2.38
N SER A 19 14.58 13.10 -2.41
CA SER A 19 14.27 14.14 -1.43
C SER A 19 13.09 15.04 -1.77
N GLN A 20 12.28 14.76 -2.81
CA GLN A 20 11.21 15.67 -3.23
C GLN A 20 9.84 15.04 -3.53
N PHE A 21 9.54 13.86 -3.00
CA PHE A 21 8.22 13.24 -3.20
C PHE A 21 7.13 13.84 -2.31
N PHE A 22 7.45 14.30 -1.11
CA PHE A 22 6.47 15.00 -0.28
C PHE A 22 6.28 16.42 -0.78
N ILE A 23 5.17 16.60 -1.45
CA ILE A 23 4.65 17.94 -1.67
C ILE A 23 4.21 18.46 -0.31
N ASP A 24 4.91 19.45 0.17
CA ASP A 24 4.38 20.28 1.22
C ASP A 24 3.05 20.86 0.71
N LYS A 25 2.03 21.00 1.57
CA LYS A 25 0.74 21.65 1.26
C LYS A 25 0.90 23.08 0.70
N SER A 26 2.12 23.56 0.57
CA SER A 26 2.53 24.87 0.02
C SER A 26 2.72 24.93 -1.50
N GLY A 27 2.35 23.89 -2.26
CA GLY A 27 2.25 23.99 -3.73
C GLY A 27 3.57 23.90 -4.50
N SER A 28 4.59 23.22 -3.97
CA SER A 28 5.81 22.94 -4.75
C SER A 28 5.48 22.06 -5.97
N LYS A 29 6.02 22.41 -7.14
CA LYS A 29 5.78 21.67 -8.39
C LYS A 29 6.26 20.22 -8.24
N LEU A 30 5.38 19.27 -8.59
CA LEU A 30 5.74 17.86 -8.78
C LEU A 30 6.91 17.75 -9.78
N GLN A 31 7.76 16.77 -9.56
CA GLN A 31 8.81 16.43 -10.51
C GLN A 31 8.18 16.02 -11.85
N LYS A 32 8.80 16.36 -12.96
CA LYS A 32 8.29 15.99 -14.32
C LYS A 32 8.14 14.46 -14.42
N GLY A 33 6.98 14.00 -14.90
CA GLY A 33 6.64 12.59 -15.02
C GLY A 33 5.98 12.00 -13.76
N ILE A 34 5.65 12.84 -12.77
CA ILE A 34 4.87 12.41 -11.60
C ILE A 34 3.51 13.09 -11.63
N THR A 35 2.46 12.29 -11.60
CA THR A 35 1.08 12.75 -11.54
C THR A 35 0.47 12.38 -10.19
N LYS A 36 -0.12 13.37 -9.51
CA LYS A 36 -0.89 13.16 -8.28
C LYS A 36 -2.35 12.93 -8.62
N TYR A 37 -2.95 11.96 -7.96
CA TYR A 37 -4.38 11.69 -7.98
C TYR A 37 -4.92 11.84 -6.56
N GLU A 38 -5.91 12.70 -6.40
CA GLU A 38 -6.56 12.96 -5.11
C GLU A 38 -7.76 12.03 -4.94
N GLY A 39 -7.93 11.49 -3.72
CA GLY A 39 -9.02 10.59 -3.38
C GLY A 39 -9.15 10.36 -1.89
N PHE A 40 -9.79 9.27 -1.49
CA PHE A 40 -9.88 8.86 -0.08
C PHE A 40 -8.48 8.66 0.54
N TYR A 41 -7.56 8.10 -0.26
CA TYR A 41 -6.12 8.15 -0.09
C TYR A 41 -5.53 8.75 -1.37
N ASP A 42 -4.69 9.76 -1.22
CA ASP A 42 -3.96 10.32 -2.34
C ASP A 42 -2.92 9.32 -2.84
N PHE A 43 -2.73 9.26 -4.15
CA PHE A 43 -1.67 8.45 -4.73
C PHE A 43 -0.93 9.18 -5.85
N TYR A 44 0.26 8.71 -6.15
CA TYR A 44 1.13 9.28 -7.18
C TYR A 44 1.50 8.20 -8.17
N HIS A 45 1.40 8.50 -9.44
CA HIS A 45 1.96 7.68 -10.51
C HIS A 45 3.24 8.35 -11.01
N ASP A 46 4.34 7.60 -10.95
CA ASP A 46 5.63 7.99 -11.49
C ASP A 46 5.87 7.27 -12.81
N GLU A 47 5.69 7.98 -13.91
CA GLU A 47 5.87 7.46 -15.27
C GLU A 47 7.34 7.12 -15.58
N ASN A 48 8.31 7.76 -14.90
CA ASN A 48 9.72 7.48 -15.13
C ASN A 48 10.17 6.16 -14.51
N LEU A 49 9.54 5.76 -13.42
CA LEU A 49 9.85 4.53 -12.69
C LEU A 49 8.80 3.44 -12.88
N ASP A 50 7.69 3.74 -13.57
CA ASP A 50 6.51 2.88 -13.70
C ASP A 50 6.01 2.39 -12.34
N LYS A 51 5.83 3.34 -11.40
CA LYS A 51 5.48 3.05 -10.01
C LYS A 51 4.28 3.83 -9.52
N ILE A 52 3.55 3.18 -8.61
CA ILE A 52 2.43 3.77 -7.88
C ILE A 52 2.81 3.89 -6.41
N PHE A 53 2.75 5.12 -5.91
CA PHE A 53 2.99 5.41 -4.49
C PHE A 53 1.69 5.85 -3.83
N LEU A 54 1.38 5.29 -2.66
CA LEU A 54 0.20 5.60 -1.88
C LEU A 54 0.59 6.50 -0.71
N GLN A 55 -0.17 7.57 -0.48
CA GLN A 55 0.00 8.44 0.67
C GLN A 55 -0.96 8.01 1.78
N ILE A 56 -0.41 7.71 2.96
CA ILE A 56 -1.17 7.25 4.13
C ILE A 56 -0.97 8.28 5.24
N GLU A 57 -2.07 8.92 5.64
CA GLU A 57 -2.06 9.99 6.65
C GLU A 57 -2.57 9.53 8.02
N ALA A 58 -3.31 8.41 8.07
CA ALA A 58 -3.89 7.89 9.29
C ALA A 58 -3.59 6.40 9.47
N LEU A 59 -2.97 6.05 10.59
CA LEU A 59 -2.82 4.67 11.03
C LEU A 59 -3.95 4.28 11.97
N ASP A 60 -4.19 2.97 12.10
CA ASP A 60 -5.18 2.37 13.02
C ASP A 60 -6.63 2.84 12.83
N LYS A 61 -6.92 3.54 11.72
CA LYS A 61 -8.27 3.95 11.33
C LYS A 61 -8.86 2.91 10.39
N GLU A 62 -10.01 2.37 10.75
CA GLU A 62 -10.72 1.40 9.91
C GLU A 62 -11.40 2.05 8.71
N PHE A 63 -11.38 1.35 7.58
CA PHE A 63 -12.09 1.73 6.36
C PHE A 63 -12.49 0.48 5.57
N LEU A 64 -13.47 0.65 4.67
CA LEU A 64 -13.94 -0.42 3.80
C LEU A 64 -13.03 -0.54 2.58
N TYR A 65 -12.51 -1.74 2.35
CA TYR A 65 -11.77 -2.09 1.13
C TYR A 65 -12.62 -3.02 0.27
N VAL A 66 -12.91 -2.59 -0.96
CA VAL A 66 -13.69 -3.34 -1.95
C VAL A 66 -12.92 -3.38 -3.27
N ARG A 67 -12.93 -4.54 -3.92
CA ARG A 67 -12.39 -4.73 -5.27
C ARG A 67 -13.54 -4.76 -6.27
N SER A 68 -13.33 -4.24 -7.47
CA SER A 68 -14.30 -4.35 -8.55
C SER A 68 -13.62 -4.58 -9.89
N LEU A 69 -14.30 -5.24 -10.82
CA LEU A 69 -13.85 -5.37 -12.19
C LEU A 69 -14.32 -4.16 -13.00
N SER A 70 -13.39 -3.39 -13.54
CA SER A 70 -13.69 -2.27 -14.42
C SER A 70 -14.12 -2.74 -15.82
N GLN A 71 -13.65 -3.91 -16.24
CA GLN A 71 -13.98 -4.57 -17.49
C GLN A 71 -14.32 -6.03 -17.23
N GLY A 72 -15.40 -6.52 -17.82
CA GLY A 72 -15.79 -7.93 -17.81
C GLY A 72 -15.24 -8.68 -19.02
N ILE A 73 -15.40 -10.00 -19.00
CA ILE A 73 -15.02 -10.88 -20.13
C ILE A 73 -16.19 -11.19 -21.06
N GLY A 74 -17.37 -10.59 -20.82
CA GLY A 74 -18.57 -10.80 -21.63
C GLY A 74 -19.37 -12.08 -21.32
N SER A 75 -19.07 -12.72 -20.16
CA SER A 75 -19.81 -13.91 -19.71
C SER A 75 -20.29 -13.70 -18.29
N ASN A 76 -21.60 -13.78 -18.08
CA ASN A 76 -22.22 -13.58 -16.77
C ASN A 76 -22.16 -14.86 -15.93
N ASP A 77 -22.00 -16.02 -16.58
CA ASP A 77 -22.15 -17.33 -15.91
C ASP A 77 -21.01 -17.66 -14.94
N ILE A 78 -19.86 -16.99 -15.08
CA ILE A 78 -18.66 -17.23 -14.28
C ILE A 78 -18.33 -16.11 -13.30
N GLY A 79 -19.24 -15.12 -13.15
CA GLY A 79 -19.08 -14.04 -12.17
C GLY A 79 -17.92 -13.09 -12.47
N LEU A 80 -17.60 -12.87 -13.75
CA LEU A 80 -16.59 -11.93 -14.24
C LEU A 80 -17.19 -10.80 -15.06
N ASP A 81 -18.29 -10.25 -14.59
CA ASP A 81 -18.99 -9.14 -15.24
C ASP A 81 -18.32 -7.80 -15.00
N ARG A 82 -18.56 -6.86 -15.91
CA ARG A 82 -18.19 -5.48 -15.68
C ARG A 82 -18.92 -4.94 -14.44
N GLY A 83 -18.15 -4.36 -13.50
CA GLY A 83 -18.67 -3.83 -12.25
C GLY A 83 -18.88 -4.87 -11.17
N GLN A 84 -18.55 -6.17 -11.42
CA GLN A 84 -18.59 -7.19 -10.41
C GLN A 84 -17.79 -6.76 -9.18
N LEU A 85 -18.43 -6.75 -8.01
CA LEU A 85 -17.78 -6.46 -6.74
C LEU A 85 -17.25 -7.76 -6.14
N GLY A 86 -16.06 -7.70 -5.60
CA GLY A 86 -15.58 -8.70 -4.65
C GLY A 86 -16.11 -8.41 -3.24
N ASP A 87 -15.84 -9.33 -2.33
CA ASP A 87 -16.23 -9.16 -0.93
C ASP A 87 -15.59 -7.89 -0.35
N GLY A 88 -16.43 -7.07 0.29
CA GLY A 88 -15.98 -5.92 1.05
C GLY A 88 -15.40 -6.36 2.39
N VAL A 89 -14.22 -5.86 2.73
CA VAL A 89 -13.59 -6.14 4.02
C VAL A 89 -13.20 -4.87 4.74
N VAL A 90 -13.40 -4.83 6.06
CA VAL A 90 -12.91 -3.73 6.89
C VAL A 90 -11.44 -3.94 7.14
N VAL A 91 -10.66 -2.89 6.91
CA VAL A 91 -9.20 -2.93 7.06
C VAL A 91 -8.68 -1.67 7.74
N SER A 92 -7.45 -1.73 8.24
CA SER A 92 -6.72 -0.56 8.71
C SER A 92 -5.26 -0.64 8.30
N PHE A 93 -4.59 0.52 8.24
CA PHE A 93 -3.14 0.57 8.08
C PHE A 93 -2.48 0.54 9.45
N GLN A 94 -1.52 -0.36 9.65
CA GLN A 94 -0.75 -0.50 10.89
C GLN A 94 0.74 -0.49 10.59
N ARG A 95 1.53 0.21 11.40
CA ARG A 95 2.98 0.27 11.22
C ARG A 95 3.68 -0.91 11.89
N PHE A 96 4.59 -1.54 11.17
CA PHE A 96 5.50 -2.57 11.67
C PHE A 96 6.92 -2.29 11.16
N GLY A 97 7.73 -1.68 12.00
CA GLY A 97 9.09 -1.28 11.62
C GLY A 97 9.11 -0.29 10.45
N ASN A 98 9.72 -0.69 9.34
CA ASN A 98 9.82 0.09 8.10
C ASN A 98 8.72 -0.22 7.07
N LYS A 99 7.64 -0.88 7.49
CA LYS A 99 6.50 -1.23 6.64
C LYS A 99 5.20 -0.72 7.23
N ILE A 100 4.26 -0.41 6.36
CA ILE A 100 2.85 -0.25 6.69
C ILE A 100 2.13 -1.52 6.23
N MET A 101 1.41 -2.17 7.13
CA MET A 101 0.61 -3.35 6.84
C MET A 101 -0.85 -2.96 6.64
N LEU A 102 -1.49 -3.50 5.60
CA LEU A 102 -2.93 -3.49 5.44
C LEU A 102 -3.48 -4.69 6.21
N VAL A 103 -4.18 -4.44 7.30
CA VAL A 103 -4.62 -5.44 8.26
C VAL A 103 -6.14 -5.50 8.28
N GLN A 104 -6.68 -6.69 8.15
CA GLN A 104 -8.08 -7.00 8.37
C GLN A 104 -8.25 -7.50 9.81
N PRO A 105 -9.01 -6.79 10.68
CA PRO A 105 -9.32 -7.27 12.01
C PRO A 105 -10.27 -8.47 11.95
N ASN A 106 -10.20 -9.32 12.95
CA ASN A 106 -11.26 -10.31 13.16
C ASN A 106 -12.52 -9.60 13.67
N GLN A 107 -13.60 -9.67 12.91
CA GLN A 107 -14.92 -9.11 13.28
C GLN A 107 -15.98 -10.18 13.57
N ASP A 108 -15.68 -11.45 13.27
CA ASP A 108 -16.65 -12.54 13.39
C ASP A 108 -16.76 -13.07 14.82
N TYR A 109 -15.67 -12.97 15.58
CA TYR A 109 -15.61 -13.52 16.93
C TYR A 109 -15.31 -12.45 17.97
N ARG A 110 -16.17 -12.34 18.98
CA ARG A 110 -16.04 -11.34 20.07
C ARG A 110 -16.31 -11.98 21.41
N ALA A 111 -15.57 -11.62 22.43
CA ALA A 111 -15.89 -11.90 23.81
C ALA A 111 -16.68 -10.72 24.40
N ILE A 112 -17.98 -10.90 24.67
CA ILE A 112 -18.84 -9.93 25.38
C ILE A 112 -18.82 -10.30 26.84
N THR A 113 -17.77 -9.96 27.53
CA THR A 113 -17.50 -10.32 28.93
C THR A 113 -16.75 -9.22 29.65
N ALA A 114 -16.81 -9.16 30.97
CA ALA A 114 -15.94 -8.32 31.79
C ALA A 114 -14.56 -8.97 32.03
N ASN A 115 -14.45 -10.30 31.79
CA ASN A 115 -13.24 -11.06 32.01
C ASN A 115 -12.17 -10.74 30.95
N GLN A 116 -11.01 -10.28 31.38
CA GLN A 116 -9.90 -9.92 30.48
C GLN A 116 -9.22 -11.16 29.87
N GLU A 117 -9.20 -12.29 30.58
CA GLU A 117 -8.62 -13.54 30.10
C GLU A 117 -9.42 -14.11 28.92
N GLU A 118 -10.75 -14.07 29.01
CA GLU A 118 -11.64 -14.48 27.92
C GLU A 118 -11.46 -13.57 26.69
N LYS A 119 -11.36 -12.26 26.87
CA LYS A 119 -11.06 -11.31 25.78
C LYS A 119 -9.73 -11.61 25.12
N GLN A 120 -8.71 -11.90 25.93
CA GLN A 120 -7.38 -12.22 25.43
C GLN A 120 -7.38 -13.57 24.69
N ALA A 121 -8.06 -14.58 25.22
CA ALA A 121 -8.21 -15.89 24.57
C ALA A 121 -8.84 -15.78 23.18
N VAL A 122 -9.91 -14.97 23.01
CA VAL A 122 -10.52 -14.72 21.70
C VAL A 122 -9.56 -14.01 20.76
N LYS A 123 -8.82 -13.00 21.27
CA LYS A 123 -7.84 -12.25 20.46
C LYS A 123 -6.68 -13.14 20.00
N GLU A 124 -6.26 -14.12 20.79
CA GLU A 124 -5.20 -15.05 20.45
C GLU A 124 -5.68 -16.19 19.54
N ALA A 125 -6.92 -16.66 19.73
CA ALA A 125 -7.49 -17.71 18.91
C ALA A 125 -7.86 -17.23 17.49
N PHE A 126 -8.20 -15.94 17.35
CA PHE A 126 -8.68 -15.36 16.08
C PHE A 126 -7.81 -14.17 15.68
N ALA A 127 -6.65 -14.47 15.14
CA ALA A 127 -5.66 -13.48 14.75
C ALA A 127 -6.15 -12.58 13.59
N LYS A 128 -5.63 -11.36 13.55
CA LYS A 128 -5.82 -10.44 12.42
C LYS A 128 -5.14 -10.99 11.17
N SER A 129 -5.74 -10.76 9.99
CA SER A 129 -5.14 -11.13 8.70
C SER A 129 -4.34 -9.96 8.13
N VAL A 130 -3.12 -10.20 7.69
CA VAL A 130 -2.32 -9.22 6.95
C VAL A 130 -2.55 -9.45 5.46
N LEU A 131 -3.22 -8.50 4.81
CA LEU A 131 -3.54 -8.58 3.38
C LEU A 131 -2.36 -8.17 2.49
N HIS A 132 -1.57 -7.18 2.94
CA HIS A 132 -0.39 -6.70 2.23
C HIS A 132 0.56 -5.93 3.15
N GLY A 133 1.85 -5.88 2.77
CA GLY A 133 2.87 -5.10 3.46
C GLY A 133 3.57 -4.13 2.50
N PHE A 134 3.42 -2.83 2.73
CA PHE A 134 4.00 -1.77 1.93
C PHE A 134 5.32 -1.29 2.53
N VAL A 135 6.35 -1.16 1.72
CA VAL A 135 7.63 -0.57 2.16
C VAL A 135 7.51 0.94 2.22
N ILE A 136 7.83 1.53 3.36
CA ILE A 136 7.88 2.99 3.53
C ILE A 136 9.03 3.53 2.69
N LYS A 137 8.73 4.43 1.77
CA LYS A 137 9.72 5.15 0.97
C LYS A 137 10.07 6.49 1.59
N GLN A 138 9.08 7.12 2.20
CA GLN A 138 9.27 8.40 2.84
C GLN A 138 8.28 8.57 4.02
N GLU A 139 8.73 9.25 5.06
CA GLU A 139 7.92 9.62 6.22
C GLU A 139 8.17 11.09 6.57
N LYS A 140 7.10 11.86 6.74
CA LYS A 140 7.17 13.26 7.15
C LYS A 140 5.96 13.64 8.00
N LYS A 141 6.16 14.05 9.22
CA LYS A 141 5.09 14.51 10.14
C LYS A 141 3.92 13.51 10.28
N GLY A 142 4.21 12.22 10.34
CA GLY A 142 3.17 11.18 10.48
C GLY A 142 2.44 10.82 9.18
N VAL A 143 2.85 11.41 8.05
CA VAL A 143 2.38 11.03 6.71
C VAL A 143 3.40 10.09 6.09
N PHE A 144 2.94 8.98 5.54
CA PHE A 144 3.77 7.94 4.94
C PHE A 144 3.53 7.88 3.44
N LEU A 145 4.61 7.87 2.67
CA LEU A 145 4.57 7.51 1.26
C LEU A 145 5.11 6.09 1.12
N VAL A 146 4.29 5.19 0.57
CA VAL A 146 4.64 3.77 0.43
C VAL A 146 4.61 3.33 -1.02
N ASP A 147 5.47 2.38 -1.40
CA ASP A 147 5.41 1.75 -2.73
C ASP A 147 4.23 0.76 -2.75
N ALA A 148 3.20 1.09 -3.51
CA ALA A 148 1.98 0.32 -3.64
C ALA A 148 1.86 -0.36 -5.02
N THR A 149 2.90 -0.32 -5.85
CA THR A 149 2.90 -0.84 -7.21
C THR A 149 2.44 -2.29 -7.26
N SER A 150 3.06 -3.17 -6.49
CA SER A 150 2.72 -4.61 -6.48
C SER A 150 1.31 -4.90 -5.93
N PHE A 151 0.76 -4.01 -5.13
CA PHE A 151 -0.59 -4.14 -4.60
C PHE A 151 -1.65 -3.82 -5.67
N PHE A 152 -1.44 -2.77 -6.46
CA PHE A 152 -2.36 -2.37 -7.52
C PHE A 152 -2.15 -3.17 -8.82
N MET A 153 -0.91 -3.53 -9.13
CA MET A 153 -0.55 -4.29 -10.35
C MET A 153 -0.60 -5.80 -10.09
N ARG A 154 -1.78 -6.32 -9.72
CA ARG A 154 -2.02 -7.74 -9.46
C ARG A 154 -3.41 -8.16 -9.91
N ASP A 155 -3.61 -9.44 -10.15
CA ASP A 155 -4.95 -10.03 -10.31
C ASP A 155 -5.69 -10.09 -8.95
N ALA A 156 -6.21 -8.94 -8.53
CA ALA A 156 -6.87 -8.81 -7.24
C ALA A 156 -8.24 -9.52 -7.20
N HIS A 157 -8.84 -9.79 -8.35
CA HIS A 157 -10.16 -10.41 -8.47
C HIS A 157 -10.07 -11.93 -8.69
N GLY A 158 -8.87 -12.45 -8.98
CA GLY A 158 -8.65 -13.88 -9.25
C GLY A 158 -9.16 -14.31 -10.62
N VAL A 159 -9.15 -13.41 -11.61
CA VAL A 159 -9.65 -13.64 -12.98
C VAL A 159 -8.96 -14.85 -13.61
N VAL A 160 -7.63 -14.91 -13.53
CA VAL A 160 -6.83 -16.02 -14.10
C VAL A 160 -7.26 -17.36 -13.50
N LYS A 161 -7.46 -17.43 -12.18
CA LYS A 161 -7.89 -18.65 -11.50
C LYS A 161 -9.31 -19.05 -11.93
N THR A 162 -10.23 -18.08 -12.03
CA THR A 162 -11.61 -18.31 -12.43
C THR A 162 -11.69 -18.82 -13.87
N LEU A 163 -10.94 -18.23 -14.81
CA LEU A 163 -10.86 -18.69 -16.19
C LEU A 163 -10.31 -20.12 -16.27
N ALA A 164 -9.21 -20.40 -15.60
CA ALA A 164 -8.61 -21.73 -15.59
C ALA A 164 -9.55 -22.80 -15.03
N SER A 165 -10.33 -22.49 -13.97
CA SER A 165 -11.30 -23.43 -13.39
C SER A 165 -12.49 -23.71 -14.32
N ASN A 166 -12.85 -22.77 -15.18
CA ASN A 166 -13.90 -22.92 -16.18
C ASN A 166 -13.38 -23.42 -17.54
N LYS A 167 -12.12 -23.83 -17.62
CA LYS A 167 -11.47 -24.36 -18.86
C LYS A 167 -11.49 -23.38 -20.05
N GLN A 168 -11.33 -22.10 -19.78
CA GLN A 168 -11.26 -21.02 -20.75
C GLN A 168 -9.90 -20.35 -20.79
#